data_aa1c93b532cb10f2c4d987794a3a8a49
#
_entry.id   aa1c93b532cb10f2c4d987794a3a8a49
#
_cell.length_a   1.000
_cell.length_b   1.000
_cell.length_c   1.000
_cell.angle_alpha   90.00
_cell.angle_beta   90.00
_cell.angle_gamma   90.00
#
_symmetry.space_group_name_H-M   'P 1'
#
loop_
_entity.id
_entity.type
_entity.pdbx_description
1 polymer ?
#
loop_
_entity_poly.entity_id
_entity_poly.type
_entity_poly.pdbx_seq_one_letter_code
_entity_poly.pdbx_strand_id
1 'polypeptide(L)'
;TLFGLDTAVSVFVLNLGLLVAGWACIGREFAINTAAGSLAYPVFLGLCQRLPAFSLLETDRFAALVCGACFVGAGVGVTLRAGASTGGSDSLAMILHRTIRLPVAGVKMAADYGVMAMAFWMAGGRNLWFSVMALAIETFVMNRTMVAGAAQLQLLVISDHYEEIRQALLCEAQAGVTMLHADTGLRRTEFYI
;
A
#
# COMPACT_ATOMS: atom_id res chain seq x y z
N THR A 1 -8.09 6.96 -28.76
CA THR A 1 -8.28 5.53 -29.13
C THR A 1 -6.94 4.96 -29.61
N LEU A 2 -6.16 4.36 -28.69
CA LEU A 2 -4.83 3.83 -29.02
C LEU A 2 -4.88 2.53 -29.86
N PHE A 3 -6.06 1.89 -30.01
CA PHE A 3 -6.27 0.66 -30.80
C PHE A 3 -7.68 0.54 -31.36
N GLY A 4 -8.42 1.67 -31.57
CA GLY A 4 -9.80 1.60 -32.06
C GLY A 4 -10.84 1.05 -31.07
N LEU A 5 -10.41 0.71 -29.83
CA LEU A 5 -11.27 0.23 -28.76
C LEU A 5 -11.67 1.42 -27.87
N ASP A 6 -12.89 1.36 -27.33
CA ASP A 6 -13.34 2.30 -26.32
C ASP A 6 -12.40 2.23 -25.10
N THR A 7 -12.04 3.40 -24.56
CA THR A 7 -11.14 3.49 -23.38
C THR A 7 -11.66 2.64 -22.23
N ALA A 8 -12.99 2.60 -22.03
CA ALA A 8 -13.60 1.79 -20.98
C ALA A 8 -13.34 0.28 -21.16
N VAL A 9 -13.43 -0.22 -22.40
CA VAL A 9 -13.17 -1.62 -22.73
C VAL A 9 -11.69 -1.96 -22.50
N SER A 10 -10.79 -1.07 -22.92
CA SER A 10 -9.34 -1.27 -22.73
C SER A 10 -8.96 -1.35 -21.25
N VAL A 11 -9.50 -0.45 -20.41
CA VAL A 11 -9.29 -0.45 -18.96
C VAL A 11 -9.88 -1.69 -18.32
N PHE A 12 -11.08 -2.11 -18.73
CA PHE A 12 -11.73 -3.33 -18.21
C PHE A 12 -10.91 -4.58 -18.53
N VAL A 13 -10.44 -4.74 -19.76
CA VAL A 13 -9.61 -5.89 -20.19
C VAL A 13 -8.29 -5.92 -19.42
N LEU A 14 -7.66 -4.78 -19.22
CA LEU A 14 -6.40 -4.67 -18.48
C LEU A 14 -6.60 -5.03 -16.99
N ASN A 15 -7.65 -4.51 -16.36
CA ASN A 15 -7.98 -4.85 -14.97
C ASN A 15 -8.36 -6.32 -14.81
N LEU A 16 -9.09 -6.89 -15.75
CA LEU A 16 -9.41 -8.31 -15.75
C LEU A 16 -8.14 -9.18 -15.89
N GLY A 17 -7.23 -8.77 -16.78
CA GLY A 17 -5.92 -9.43 -16.94
C GLY A 17 -5.10 -9.40 -15.65
N LEU A 18 -5.05 -8.25 -14.97
CA LEU A 18 -4.37 -8.10 -13.68
C LEU A 18 -5.03 -8.93 -12.57
N LEU A 19 -6.37 -9.04 -12.58
CA LEU A 19 -7.09 -9.88 -11.63
C LEU A 19 -6.75 -11.36 -11.82
N VAL A 20 -6.74 -11.84 -13.07
CA VAL A 20 -6.38 -13.22 -13.41
C VAL A 20 -4.91 -13.50 -13.07
N ALA A 21 -4.00 -12.58 -13.39
CA ALA A 21 -2.60 -12.69 -13.01
C ALA A 21 -2.43 -12.71 -11.48
N GLY A 22 -3.15 -11.86 -10.75
CA GLY A 22 -3.17 -11.84 -9.30
C GLY A 22 -3.69 -13.15 -8.70
N TRP A 23 -4.74 -13.72 -9.29
CA TRP A 23 -5.23 -15.04 -8.91
C TRP A 23 -4.17 -16.13 -9.09
N ALA A 24 -3.48 -16.13 -10.22
CA ALA A 24 -2.46 -17.15 -10.52
C ALA A 24 -1.21 -16.99 -9.63
N CYS A 25 -0.77 -15.75 -9.34
CA CYS A 25 0.48 -15.48 -8.62
C CYS A 25 0.32 -15.41 -7.10
N ILE A 26 -0.79 -14.87 -6.60
CA ILE A 26 -1.02 -14.63 -5.17
C ILE A 26 -1.96 -15.66 -4.58
N GLY A 27 -3.08 -15.95 -5.30
CA GLY A 27 -4.03 -16.95 -4.91
C GLY A 27 -5.49 -16.46 -4.95
N ARG A 28 -6.41 -17.41 -4.64
CA ARG A 28 -7.86 -17.21 -4.74
C ARG A 28 -8.37 -16.12 -3.80
N GLU A 29 -7.82 -16.05 -2.61
CA GLU A 29 -8.23 -15.10 -1.57
C GLU A 29 -8.00 -13.65 -2.00
N PHE A 30 -6.83 -13.37 -2.58
CA PHE A 30 -6.52 -12.08 -3.17
C PHE A 30 -7.52 -11.70 -4.29
N ALA A 31 -7.80 -12.64 -5.19
CA ALA A 31 -8.71 -12.38 -6.31
C ALA A 31 -10.14 -12.05 -5.84
N ILE A 32 -10.66 -12.79 -4.85
CA ILE A 32 -12.00 -12.55 -4.28
C ILE A 32 -12.05 -11.17 -3.60
N ASN A 33 -11.07 -10.86 -2.77
CA ASN A 33 -11.01 -9.59 -2.05
C ASN A 33 -10.86 -8.40 -3.02
N THR A 34 -10.04 -8.55 -4.05
CA THR A 34 -9.84 -7.53 -5.09
C THR A 34 -11.11 -7.35 -5.93
N ALA A 35 -11.77 -8.42 -6.32
CA ALA A 35 -13.06 -8.35 -7.04
C ALA A 35 -14.13 -7.66 -6.19
N ALA A 36 -14.22 -8.00 -4.90
CA ALA A 36 -15.16 -7.35 -3.98
C ALA A 36 -14.88 -5.84 -3.85
N GLY A 37 -13.60 -5.46 -3.70
CA GLY A 37 -13.17 -4.05 -3.64
C GLY A 37 -13.50 -3.29 -4.93
N SER A 38 -13.23 -3.89 -6.09
CA SER A 38 -13.52 -3.30 -7.41
C SER A 38 -15.01 -3.09 -7.66
N LEU A 39 -15.87 -3.96 -7.11
CA LEU A 39 -17.33 -3.81 -7.18
C LEU A 39 -17.85 -2.80 -6.14
N ALA A 40 -17.25 -2.75 -4.97
CA ALA A 40 -17.65 -1.82 -3.92
C ALA A 40 -17.34 -0.36 -4.30
N TYR A 41 -16.23 -0.12 -5.00
CA TYR A 41 -15.77 1.22 -5.34
C TYR A 41 -16.84 2.07 -6.07
N PRO A 42 -17.45 1.63 -7.20
CA PRO A 42 -18.47 2.43 -7.88
C PRO A 42 -19.74 2.64 -7.05
N VAL A 43 -20.09 1.69 -6.20
CA VAL A 43 -21.24 1.80 -5.29
C VAL A 43 -21.00 2.91 -4.26
N PHE A 44 -19.85 2.88 -3.58
CA PHE A 44 -19.49 3.91 -2.62
C PHE A 44 -19.30 5.27 -3.27
N LEU A 45 -18.70 5.33 -4.47
CA LEU A 45 -18.56 6.57 -5.22
C LEU A 45 -19.93 7.20 -5.52
N GLY A 46 -20.88 6.39 -6.01
CA GLY A 46 -22.26 6.85 -6.29
C GLY A 46 -23.00 7.29 -5.03
N LEU A 47 -22.72 6.67 -3.88
CA LEU A 47 -23.28 7.07 -2.60
C LEU A 47 -22.68 8.41 -2.12
N CYS A 48 -21.35 8.55 -2.20
CA CYS A 48 -20.67 9.79 -1.82
C CYS A 48 -21.10 10.98 -2.67
N GLN A 49 -21.33 10.81 -3.95
CA GLN A 49 -21.80 11.88 -4.84
C GLN A 49 -23.17 12.45 -4.45
N ARG A 50 -23.96 11.71 -3.67
CA ARG A 50 -25.29 12.15 -3.18
C ARG A 50 -25.22 12.90 -1.86
N LEU A 51 -24.06 12.94 -1.20
CA LEU A 51 -23.91 13.62 0.08
C LEU A 51 -23.64 15.12 -0.12
N PRO A 52 -24.46 16.01 0.44
CA PRO A 52 -24.31 17.47 0.27
C PRO A 52 -23.03 18.02 0.93
N ALA A 53 -22.40 17.25 1.83
CA ALA A 53 -21.15 17.64 2.49
C ALA A 53 -19.99 17.85 1.50
N PHE A 54 -20.03 17.19 0.34
CA PHE A 54 -18.97 17.35 -0.66
C PHE A 54 -19.09 18.62 -1.48
N SER A 55 -20.27 19.24 -1.56
CA SER A 55 -20.45 20.54 -2.23
C SER A 55 -19.69 21.69 -1.53
N LEU A 56 -19.39 21.55 -0.24
CA LEU A 56 -18.58 22.51 0.50
C LEU A 56 -17.12 22.50 0.08
N LEU A 57 -16.60 21.35 -0.40
CA LEU A 57 -15.25 21.22 -0.91
C LEU A 57 -15.08 21.74 -2.35
N GLU A 58 -16.17 21.95 -3.10
CA GLU A 58 -16.10 22.51 -4.45
C GLU A 58 -15.61 23.96 -4.46
N THR A 59 -15.76 24.67 -3.33
CA THR A 59 -15.38 26.08 -3.20
C THR A 59 -13.86 26.28 -3.17
N ASP A 60 -13.10 25.32 -2.59
CA ASP A 60 -11.65 25.40 -2.50
C ASP A 60 -10.99 24.15 -3.12
N ARG A 61 -10.42 24.34 -4.32
CA ARG A 61 -9.76 23.26 -5.07
C ARG A 61 -8.57 22.65 -4.32
N PHE A 62 -7.88 23.44 -3.52
CA PHE A 62 -6.74 22.95 -2.76
C PHE A 62 -7.20 22.08 -1.58
N ALA A 63 -8.20 22.50 -0.84
CA ALA A 63 -8.78 21.72 0.24
C ALA A 63 -9.37 20.41 -0.28
N ALA A 64 -10.09 20.45 -1.40
CA ALA A 64 -10.63 19.26 -2.06
C ALA A 64 -9.52 18.26 -2.46
N LEU A 65 -8.40 18.77 -3.02
CA LEU A 65 -7.26 17.96 -3.39
C LEU A 65 -6.63 17.25 -2.17
N VAL A 66 -6.35 18.02 -1.11
CA VAL A 66 -5.72 17.47 0.10
C VAL A 66 -6.61 16.43 0.75
N CYS A 67 -7.89 16.74 0.96
CA CYS A 67 -8.86 15.81 1.54
C CYS A 67 -9.01 14.56 0.67
N GLY A 68 -9.18 14.73 -0.64
CA GLY A 68 -9.31 13.62 -1.58
C GLY A 68 -8.10 12.70 -1.56
N ALA A 69 -6.88 13.26 -1.66
CA ALA A 69 -5.64 12.49 -1.62
C ALA A 69 -5.45 11.75 -0.28
N CYS A 70 -5.82 12.37 0.85
CA CYS A 70 -5.77 11.71 2.16
C CYS A 70 -6.73 10.52 2.24
N PHE A 71 -7.98 10.69 1.80
CA PHE A 71 -8.98 9.61 1.82
C PHE A 71 -8.60 8.46 0.88
N VAL A 72 -8.14 8.77 -0.33
CA VAL A 72 -7.69 7.76 -1.29
C VAL A 72 -6.47 7.03 -0.75
N GLY A 73 -5.45 7.75 -0.27
CA GLY A 73 -4.24 7.15 0.30
C GLY A 73 -4.54 6.26 1.51
N ALA A 74 -5.43 6.69 2.41
CA ALA A 74 -5.84 5.88 3.55
C ALA A 74 -6.61 4.62 3.09
N GLY A 75 -7.55 4.76 2.17
CA GLY A 75 -8.33 3.64 1.64
C GLY A 75 -7.47 2.59 0.95
N VAL A 76 -6.58 3.04 0.05
CA VAL A 76 -5.63 2.16 -0.65
C VAL A 76 -4.69 1.49 0.35
N GLY A 77 -4.16 2.25 1.33
CA GLY A 77 -3.28 1.72 2.37
C GLY A 77 -3.93 0.61 3.21
N VAL A 78 -5.19 0.78 3.61
CA VAL A 78 -5.96 -0.25 4.33
C VAL A 78 -6.18 -1.48 3.45
N THR A 79 -6.55 -1.29 2.19
CA THR A 79 -6.81 -2.37 1.23
C THR A 79 -5.55 -3.21 0.98
N LEU A 80 -4.41 -2.55 0.71
CA LEU A 80 -3.13 -3.22 0.50
C LEU A 80 -2.66 -3.96 1.76
N ARG A 81 -2.85 -3.36 2.93
CA ARG A 81 -2.55 -4.01 4.21
C ARG A 81 -3.40 -5.25 4.45
N ALA A 82 -4.64 -5.26 4.02
CA ALA A 82 -5.52 -6.43 4.07
C ALA A 82 -5.15 -7.52 3.05
N GLY A 83 -4.08 -7.32 2.27
CA GLY A 83 -3.66 -8.27 1.23
C GLY A 83 -4.58 -8.28 0.00
N ALA A 84 -5.34 -7.21 -0.20
CA ALA A 84 -6.22 -7.00 -1.33
C ALA A 84 -5.74 -5.84 -2.20
N SER A 85 -6.42 -5.58 -3.30
CA SER A 85 -6.16 -4.45 -4.19
C SER A 85 -7.48 -3.80 -4.59
N THR A 86 -7.42 -2.51 -4.93
CA THR A 86 -8.57 -1.79 -5.52
C THR A 86 -8.70 -2.04 -7.03
N GLY A 87 -7.76 -2.76 -7.63
CA GLY A 87 -7.57 -2.92 -9.06
C GLY A 87 -6.52 -1.96 -9.63
N GLY A 88 -6.11 -2.15 -10.88
CA GLY A 88 -5.14 -1.27 -11.54
C GLY A 88 -3.69 -1.42 -11.03
N SER A 89 -2.97 -0.30 -10.85
CA SER A 89 -1.56 -0.26 -10.43
C SER A 89 -1.29 -0.96 -9.11
N ASP A 90 -2.26 -0.98 -8.21
CA ASP A 90 -2.17 -1.64 -6.91
C ASP A 90 -2.03 -3.17 -7.06
N SER A 91 -2.80 -3.77 -7.99
CA SER A 91 -2.69 -5.20 -8.29
C SER A 91 -1.31 -5.54 -8.83
N LEU A 92 -0.76 -4.71 -9.72
CA LEU A 92 0.59 -4.88 -10.24
C LEU A 92 1.63 -4.83 -9.11
N ALA A 93 1.51 -3.87 -8.20
CA ALA A 93 2.41 -3.74 -7.07
C ALA A 93 2.39 -4.98 -6.16
N MET A 94 1.21 -5.54 -5.88
CA MET A 94 1.07 -6.76 -5.08
C MET A 94 1.64 -7.99 -5.79
N ILE A 95 1.43 -8.14 -7.10
CA ILE A 95 1.98 -9.24 -7.90
C ILE A 95 3.51 -9.17 -7.89
N LEU A 96 4.10 -7.99 -8.15
CA LEU A 96 5.55 -7.81 -8.12
C LEU A 96 6.15 -8.04 -6.74
N HIS A 97 5.48 -7.59 -5.70
CA HIS A 97 5.88 -7.86 -4.32
C HIS A 97 5.95 -9.35 -4.03
N ARG A 98 4.94 -10.11 -4.45
CA ARG A 98 4.89 -11.56 -4.23
C ARG A 98 5.93 -12.31 -5.05
N THR A 99 6.20 -11.87 -6.29
CA THR A 99 7.09 -12.57 -7.24
C THR A 99 8.55 -12.22 -7.02
N ILE A 100 8.86 -10.92 -6.83
CA ILE A 100 10.24 -10.40 -6.81
C ILE A 100 10.61 -9.81 -5.44
N ARG A 101 9.67 -9.80 -4.47
CA ARG A 101 9.82 -9.23 -3.12
C ARG A 101 10.14 -7.73 -3.09
N LEU A 102 9.74 -6.99 -4.11
CA LEU A 102 9.87 -5.54 -4.12
C LEU A 102 8.90 -4.89 -3.12
N PRO A 103 9.25 -3.74 -2.51
CA PRO A 103 8.34 -3.04 -1.60
C PRO A 103 7.10 -2.55 -2.36
N VAL A 104 5.91 -2.94 -1.89
CA VAL A 104 4.61 -2.61 -2.53
C VAL A 104 4.48 -1.11 -2.79
N ALA A 105 4.80 -0.29 -1.79
CA ALA A 105 4.72 1.16 -1.90
C ALA A 105 5.65 1.73 -2.98
N GLY A 106 6.87 1.19 -3.11
CA GLY A 106 7.83 1.63 -4.13
C GLY A 106 7.36 1.30 -5.53
N VAL A 107 6.82 0.11 -5.75
CA VAL A 107 6.30 -0.33 -7.06
C VAL A 107 5.06 0.49 -7.45
N LYS A 108 4.13 0.68 -6.51
CA LYS A 108 2.94 1.51 -6.75
C LYS A 108 3.35 2.94 -7.09
N MET A 109 4.22 3.54 -6.30
CA MET A 109 4.73 4.89 -6.54
C MET A 109 5.38 5.01 -7.92
N ALA A 110 6.23 4.08 -8.33
CA ALA A 110 6.85 4.08 -9.65
C ALA A 110 5.81 3.96 -10.78
N ALA A 111 4.80 3.12 -10.62
CA ALA A 111 3.72 2.97 -11.59
C ALA A 111 2.90 4.26 -11.72
N ASP A 112 2.50 4.87 -10.62
CA ASP A 112 1.67 6.07 -10.59
C ASP A 112 2.42 7.29 -11.16
N TYR A 113 3.70 7.48 -10.81
CA TYR A 113 4.54 8.51 -11.41
C TYR A 113 4.80 8.25 -12.90
N GLY A 114 4.94 6.99 -13.30
CA GLY A 114 5.06 6.61 -14.71
C GLY A 114 3.83 6.98 -15.53
N VAL A 115 2.64 6.67 -15.02
CA VAL A 115 1.36 7.06 -15.65
C VAL A 115 1.21 8.58 -15.68
N MET A 116 1.59 9.27 -14.60
CA MET A 116 1.56 10.72 -14.54
C MET A 116 2.50 11.36 -15.59
N ALA A 117 3.72 10.85 -15.75
CA ALA A 117 4.67 11.33 -16.74
C ALA A 117 4.15 11.12 -18.18
N MET A 118 3.53 9.98 -18.44
CA MET A 118 2.90 9.70 -19.73
C MET A 118 1.70 10.63 -19.99
N ALA A 119 0.86 10.86 -19.01
CA ALA A 119 -0.26 11.77 -19.10
C ALA A 119 0.21 13.22 -19.35
N PHE A 120 1.31 13.63 -18.72
CA PHE A 120 1.93 14.93 -18.95
C PHE A 120 2.38 15.09 -20.41
N TRP A 121 3.02 14.08 -20.98
CA TRP A 121 3.48 14.13 -22.36
C TRP A 121 2.32 14.21 -23.36
N MET A 122 1.19 13.55 -23.07
CA MET A 122 0.03 13.52 -23.95
C MET A 122 -0.87 14.77 -23.84
N ALA A 123 -1.06 15.29 -22.64
CA ALA A 123 -2.07 16.31 -22.35
C ALA A 123 -1.51 17.73 -22.16
N GLY A 124 -0.18 17.88 -22.08
CA GLY A 124 0.45 19.18 -21.79
C GLY A 124 0.21 19.64 -20.33
N GLY A 125 1.24 20.19 -19.71
CA GLY A 125 1.36 20.34 -18.26
C GLY A 125 0.48 21.35 -17.51
N ARG A 126 -0.72 21.66 -17.95
CA ARG A 126 -1.54 22.77 -17.43
C ARG A 126 -1.92 22.68 -15.95
N ASN A 127 -1.94 21.47 -15.34
CA ASN A 127 -2.28 21.25 -13.93
C ASN A 127 -1.32 20.29 -13.21
N LEU A 128 -0.11 20.17 -13.72
CA LEU A 128 0.87 19.19 -13.24
C LEU A 128 1.15 19.31 -11.74
N TRP A 129 1.25 20.53 -11.23
CA TRP A 129 1.54 20.78 -9.83
C TRP A 129 0.49 20.17 -8.87
N PHE A 130 -0.78 20.30 -9.23
CA PHE A 130 -1.85 19.69 -8.43
C PHE A 130 -1.78 18.16 -8.46
N SER A 131 -1.46 17.57 -9.60
CA SER A 131 -1.32 16.11 -9.73
C SER A 131 -0.12 15.59 -8.93
N VAL A 132 1.03 16.28 -9.00
CA VAL A 132 2.23 15.92 -8.22
C VAL A 132 1.95 16.01 -6.73
N MET A 133 1.32 17.09 -6.27
CA MET A 133 0.97 17.26 -4.86
C MET A 133 -0.02 16.19 -4.39
N ALA A 134 -1.06 15.91 -5.17
CA ALA A 134 -2.05 14.89 -4.83
C ALA A 134 -1.38 13.52 -4.69
N LEU A 135 -0.54 13.15 -5.64
CA LEU A 135 0.16 11.87 -5.63
C LEU A 135 1.16 11.76 -4.46
N ALA A 136 1.85 12.86 -4.14
CA ALA A 136 2.77 12.89 -2.99
C ALA A 136 2.03 12.69 -1.65
N ILE A 137 0.90 13.39 -1.46
CA ILE A 137 0.06 13.26 -0.27
C ILE A 137 -0.53 11.85 -0.18
N GLU A 138 -1.12 11.35 -1.28
CA GLU A 138 -1.66 10.00 -1.36
C GLU A 138 -0.62 8.96 -0.97
N THR A 139 0.57 9.01 -1.57
CA THR A 139 1.66 8.08 -1.29
C THR A 139 2.12 8.14 0.16
N PHE A 140 2.23 9.35 0.73
CA PHE A 140 2.61 9.53 2.12
C PHE A 140 1.58 8.92 3.08
N VAL A 141 0.30 9.22 2.88
CA VAL A 141 -0.79 8.70 3.71
C VAL A 141 -0.92 7.19 3.56
N MET A 142 -0.85 6.67 2.33
CA MET A 142 -0.86 5.25 2.04
C MET A 142 0.24 4.50 2.81
N ASN A 143 1.49 4.99 2.72
CA ASN A 143 2.62 4.39 3.44
C ASN A 143 2.39 4.39 4.95
N ARG A 144 1.91 5.49 5.51
CA ARG A 144 1.59 5.57 6.94
C ARG A 144 0.50 4.60 7.33
N THR A 145 -0.53 4.45 6.51
CA THR A 145 -1.65 3.54 6.76
C THR A 145 -1.22 2.08 6.64
N MET A 146 -0.38 1.74 5.68
CA MET A 146 0.16 0.38 5.54
C MET A 146 0.99 -0.04 6.75
N VAL A 147 1.83 0.86 7.26
CA VAL A 147 2.71 0.59 8.41
C VAL A 147 1.97 0.72 9.74
N ALA A 148 0.92 1.55 9.81
CA ALA A 148 0.14 1.75 11.03
C ALA A 148 -0.51 0.44 11.48
N GLY A 149 -0.11 -0.06 12.66
CA GLY A 149 -0.58 -1.32 13.23
C GLY A 149 0.18 -2.58 12.77
N ALA A 150 1.17 -2.46 11.88
CA ALA A 150 2.20 -3.47 11.67
C ALA A 150 3.42 -3.23 12.61
N ALA A 151 3.26 -2.33 13.58
CA ALA A 151 4.27 -2.11 14.59
C ALA A 151 4.45 -3.39 15.41
N GLN A 152 5.47 -4.17 15.07
CA GLN A 152 5.91 -5.27 15.89
C GLN A 152 6.72 -4.66 17.03
N LEU A 153 6.34 -4.99 18.26
CA LEU A 153 7.13 -4.63 19.43
C LEU A 153 8.39 -5.50 19.40
N GLN A 154 9.54 -4.90 19.19
CA GLN A 154 10.82 -5.55 19.40
C GLN A 154 11.30 -5.19 20.81
N LEU A 155 11.46 -6.18 21.65
CA LEU A 155 12.09 -6.04 22.95
C LEU A 155 13.53 -6.54 22.82
N LEU A 156 14.49 -5.65 23.04
CA LEU A 156 15.89 -6.00 23.13
C LEU A 156 16.23 -6.19 24.59
N VAL A 157 16.59 -7.40 24.97
CA VAL A 157 16.95 -7.74 26.35
C VAL A 157 18.45 -8.10 26.38
N ILE A 158 19.20 -7.36 27.17
CA ILE A 158 20.62 -7.62 27.43
C ILE A 158 20.72 -8.09 28.86
N SER A 159 21.09 -9.35 29.09
CA SER A 159 21.17 -9.95 30.43
C SER A 159 22.16 -11.09 30.46
N ASP A 160 22.83 -11.27 31.57
CA ASP A 160 23.68 -12.45 31.85
C ASP A 160 22.84 -13.71 32.02
N HIS A 161 21.55 -13.58 32.36
CA HIS A 161 20.59 -14.69 32.52
C HIS A 161 19.72 -14.88 31.24
N TYR A 162 20.33 -14.68 30.10
CA TYR A 162 19.60 -14.71 28.80
C TYR A 162 18.89 -16.04 28.55
N GLU A 163 19.46 -17.18 29.01
CA GLU A 163 18.89 -18.50 28.73
C GLU A 163 17.58 -18.74 29.55
N GLU A 164 17.52 -18.28 30.79
CA GLU A 164 16.32 -18.36 31.62
C GLU A 164 15.21 -17.48 31.03
N ILE A 165 15.57 -16.26 30.61
CA ILE A 165 14.63 -15.33 29.96
C ILE A 165 14.13 -15.92 28.63
N ARG A 166 15.01 -16.52 27.82
CA ARG A 166 14.64 -17.17 26.58
C ARG A 166 13.63 -18.30 26.81
N GLN A 167 13.88 -19.15 27.80
CA GLN A 167 12.97 -20.26 28.11
C GLN A 167 11.62 -19.74 28.61
N ALA A 168 11.59 -18.74 29.47
CA ALA A 168 10.36 -18.13 29.94
C ALA A 168 9.55 -17.52 28.79
N LEU A 169 10.21 -16.79 27.89
CA LEU A 169 9.55 -16.18 26.72
C LEU A 169 8.99 -17.22 25.73
N LEU A 170 9.71 -18.33 25.51
CA LEU A 170 9.25 -19.40 24.63
C LEU A 170 8.11 -20.22 25.26
N CYS A 171 8.21 -20.55 26.56
CA CYS A 171 7.25 -21.43 27.23
C CYS A 171 6.01 -20.69 27.73
N GLU A 172 6.17 -19.50 28.32
CA GLU A 172 5.07 -18.76 28.92
C GLU A 172 4.41 -17.76 28.00
N ALA A 173 5.22 -16.99 27.25
CA ALA A 173 4.71 -15.95 26.35
C ALA A 173 4.48 -16.40 24.90
N GLN A 174 4.98 -17.60 24.53
CA GLN A 174 4.95 -18.10 23.14
C GLN A 174 5.48 -17.08 22.11
N ALA A 175 6.43 -16.24 22.53
CA ALA A 175 7.01 -15.19 21.73
C ALA A 175 8.22 -15.74 20.93
N GLY A 176 8.36 -15.29 19.68
CA GLY A 176 9.55 -15.60 18.89
C GLY A 176 10.78 -14.90 19.47
N VAL A 177 11.84 -15.65 19.77
CA VAL A 177 13.10 -15.13 20.29
C VAL A 177 14.19 -15.28 19.25
N THR A 178 14.94 -14.21 18.99
CA THR A 178 16.13 -14.22 18.15
C THR A 178 17.34 -13.87 19.02
N MET A 179 18.32 -14.74 19.06
CA MET A 179 19.57 -14.50 19.78
C MET A 179 20.56 -13.79 18.85
N LEU A 180 21.09 -12.66 19.30
CA LEU A 180 22.14 -11.93 18.62
C LEU A 180 23.46 -12.08 19.39
N HIS A 181 24.51 -12.47 18.68
CA HIS A 181 25.85 -12.50 19.24
C HIS A 181 26.47 -11.11 19.11
N ALA A 182 26.85 -10.50 20.20
CA ALA A 182 27.45 -9.17 20.21
C ALA A 182 28.73 -9.12 21.06
N ASP A 183 29.77 -8.52 20.49
CA ASP A 183 31.03 -8.27 21.18
C ASP A 183 31.06 -6.86 21.78
N THR A 184 31.40 -6.75 23.05
CA THR A 184 31.65 -5.42 23.64
C THR A 184 33.00 -4.88 23.21
N GLY A 185 33.01 -3.68 22.58
CA GLY A 185 34.21 -3.03 22.09
C GLY A 185 35.26 -2.67 23.17
N LEU A 186 34.86 -2.62 24.45
CA LEU A 186 35.73 -2.18 25.55
C LEU A 186 36.45 -3.32 26.29
N ARG A 187 35.83 -4.51 26.38
CA ARG A 187 36.37 -5.66 27.15
C ARG A 187 36.45 -6.98 26.40
N ARG A 188 36.07 -7.03 25.12
CA ARG A 188 35.97 -8.27 24.31
C ARG A 188 35.28 -9.44 25.03
N THR A 189 34.30 -9.16 25.85
CA THR A 189 33.42 -10.15 26.44
C THR A 189 32.28 -10.43 25.47
N GLU A 190 32.09 -11.69 25.14
CA GLU A 190 30.98 -12.15 24.29
C GLU A 190 29.68 -12.12 25.10
N PHE A 191 28.66 -11.46 24.56
CA PHE A 191 27.32 -11.43 25.13
C PHE A 191 26.31 -11.93 24.11
N TYR A 192 25.29 -12.62 24.57
CA TYR A 192 24.10 -12.92 23.77
C TYR A 192 23.00 -11.91 24.11
N ILE A 193 22.43 -11.31 23.07
CA ILE A 193 21.35 -10.34 23.17
C ILE A 193 20.08 -10.93 22.58
#